data_41ac7ee2f219a5bb329aecc542f48cc9
#
_entry.id   41ac7ee2f219a5bb329aecc542f48cc9
#
_cell.length_a   1.000
_cell.length_b   1.000
_cell.length_c   1.000
_cell.angle_alpha   90.00
_cell.angle_beta   90.00
_cell.angle_gamma   90.00
#
_symmetry.space_group_name_H-M   'P 1'
#
loop_
_entity.id
_entity.type
_entity.pdbx_description
1 polymer ?
#
loop_
_entity_poly.entity_id
_entity_poly.type
_entity_poly.pdbx_seq_one_letter_code
_entity_poly.pdbx_strand_id
1 'polypeptide(L)'
;MTGALPCSLWFFDKGKDVERLDKVLFIDARNYYTVVDRTLNEWSEWQLKNLNAIVWLYRGETEKYQALLEEYCQEIQNQVCGIVDFQTGMLATELLPEFYEDVITVAYDAKRMIENGVDLSTIGELKDKLSDFLRMQKAASVRFADYLEENKLKQNVKDLIASRAGKGPARVRWYVKELNAVIETHASAIHECLELLSQALWLYEKFGEGTYQDIPGLCKVAYTTKDAQRDDKDGINIEEKGWSLTPGAYVGVAPVEDDGVDFHQRMAEIHAELLELQAQSNDLMETISRNMKEMGI
;
A
#
# COMPACT_ATOMS: atom_id res chain seq x y z
N MET A 1 -23.22 -16.78 -5.41
CA MET A 1 -22.15 -15.97 -6.04
C MET A 1 -22.80 -14.81 -6.76
N THR A 2 -22.83 -13.65 -6.17
CA THR A 2 -23.22 -12.40 -6.86
C THR A 2 -21.97 -11.93 -7.62
N GLY A 3 -21.89 -12.29 -8.91
CA GLY A 3 -20.86 -11.76 -9.78
C GLY A 3 -21.05 -10.25 -9.93
N ALA A 4 -20.05 -9.45 -9.57
CA ALA A 4 -20.04 -8.03 -9.87
C ALA A 4 -20.11 -7.86 -11.39
N LEU A 5 -21.18 -7.21 -11.88
CA LEU A 5 -21.30 -6.88 -13.30
C LEU A 5 -20.41 -5.66 -13.57
N PRO A 6 -19.44 -5.75 -14.49
CA PRO A 6 -18.68 -4.59 -14.89
C PRO A 6 -19.61 -3.57 -15.57
N CYS A 7 -19.55 -2.32 -15.14
CA CYS A 7 -20.25 -1.22 -15.78
C CYS A 7 -19.26 -0.29 -16.49
N SER A 8 -19.72 0.36 -17.58
CA SER A 8 -18.95 1.36 -18.30
C SER A 8 -19.56 2.74 -18.06
N LEU A 9 -18.70 3.71 -17.76
CA LEU A 9 -19.09 5.12 -17.65
C LEU A 9 -18.65 5.85 -18.92
N TRP A 10 -19.57 6.61 -19.51
CA TRP A 10 -19.31 7.36 -20.74
C TRP A 10 -19.32 8.85 -20.45
N PHE A 11 -18.24 9.51 -20.85
CA PHE A 11 -18.09 10.95 -20.70
C PHE A 11 -18.09 11.61 -22.07
N PHE A 12 -18.98 12.58 -22.27
CA PHE A 12 -19.13 13.33 -23.51
C PHE A 12 -18.63 14.75 -23.34
N ASP A 13 -17.68 15.15 -24.19
CA ASP A 13 -17.08 16.48 -24.19
C ASP A 13 -17.42 17.20 -25.51
N LYS A 14 -18.19 18.29 -25.43
CA LYS A 14 -18.54 19.14 -26.58
C LYS A 14 -17.44 20.17 -26.91
N GLY A 15 -16.51 20.41 -26.00
CA GLY A 15 -15.42 21.36 -26.13
C GLY A 15 -14.09 20.74 -26.55
N LYS A 16 -14.14 19.57 -27.19
CA LYS A 16 -12.94 18.82 -27.58
C LYS A 16 -12.10 19.59 -28.58
N ASP A 17 -10.80 19.66 -28.38
CA ASP A 17 -9.88 20.28 -29.33
C ASP A 17 -9.83 19.52 -30.66
N VAL A 18 -9.49 20.24 -31.72
CA VAL A 18 -9.45 19.69 -33.10
C VAL A 18 -8.56 18.44 -33.18
N GLU A 19 -7.43 18.40 -32.48
CA GLU A 19 -6.50 17.27 -32.47
C GLU A 19 -7.06 16.00 -31.82
N ARG A 20 -8.12 16.13 -31.03
CA ARG A 20 -8.77 15.05 -30.28
C ARG A 20 -10.19 14.73 -30.72
N LEU A 21 -10.73 15.46 -31.72
CA LEU A 21 -12.14 15.30 -32.18
C LEU A 21 -12.46 13.85 -32.52
N ASP A 22 -11.57 13.17 -33.24
CA ASP A 22 -11.75 11.81 -33.72
C ASP A 22 -11.05 10.74 -32.87
N LYS A 23 -10.70 11.07 -31.63
CA LYS A 23 -10.04 10.18 -30.68
C LYS A 23 -10.88 9.96 -29.45
N VAL A 24 -10.88 8.75 -28.90
CA VAL A 24 -11.56 8.37 -27.66
C VAL A 24 -10.56 7.75 -26.70
N LEU A 25 -10.48 8.25 -25.50
CA LEU A 25 -9.70 7.63 -24.42
C LEU A 25 -10.53 6.52 -23.78
N PHE A 26 -9.98 5.31 -23.77
CA PHE A 26 -10.49 4.17 -23.00
C PHE A 26 -9.64 3.97 -21.76
N ILE A 27 -10.27 3.81 -20.60
CA ILE A 27 -9.63 3.46 -19.32
C ILE A 27 -10.30 2.21 -18.78
N ASP A 28 -9.52 1.20 -18.44
CA ASP A 28 -9.99 -0.03 -17.80
C ASP A 28 -9.53 -0.06 -16.33
N ALA A 29 -10.41 0.31 -15.44
CA ALA A 29 -10.14 0.36 -14.00
C ALA A 29 -10.59 -0.90 -13.24
N ARG A 30 -10.92 -2.01 -13.95
CA ARG A 30 -11.45 -3.23 -13.32
C ARG A 30 -10.48 -3.90 -12.35
N ASN A 31 -9.17 -3.64 -12.50
CA ASN A 31 -8.12 -4.19 -11.64
C ASN A 31 -7.44 -3.10 -10.77
N TYR A 32 -8.01 -1.90 -10.76
CA TYR A 32 -7.46 -0.76 -10.03
C TYR A 32 -8.46 -0.25 -9.00
N TYR A 33 -8.50 -0.91 -7.84
CA TYR A 33 -9.40 -0.61 -6.72
C TYR A 33 -8.82 -1.16 -5.41
N THR A 34 -9.38 -0.74 -4.29
CA THR A 34 -9.09 -1.29 -2.96
C THR A 34 -10.23 -2.21 -2.52
N VAL A 35 -9.87 -3.41 -2.06
CA VAL A 35 -10.82 -4.37 -1.49
C VAL A 35 -11.07 -3.98 -0.03
N VAL A 36 -12.26 -3.47 0.26
CA VAL A 36 -12.67 -3.09 1.63
C VAL A 36 -13.17 -4.31 2.40
N ASP A 37 -14.00 -5.12 1.74
CA ASP A 37 -14.46 -6.41 2.27
C ASP A 37 -14.75 -7.41 1.15
N ARG A 38 -15.30 -8.58 1.49
CA ARG A 38 -15.60 -9.67 0.53
C ARG A 38 -16.57 -9.27 -0.58
N THR A 39 -17.32 -8.19 -0.42
CA THR A 39 -18.40 -7.75 -1.33
C THR A 39 -18.24 -6.32 -1.81
N LEU A 40 -17.34 -5.55 -1.20
CA LEU A 40 -17.17 -4.12 -1.44
C LEU A 40 -15.76 -3.82 -1.93
N ASN A 41 -15.71 -3.30 -3.15
CA ASN A 41 -14.52 -2.71 -3.75
C ASN A 41 -14.76 -1.21 -3.89
N GLU A 42 -13.79 -0.41 -3.47
CA GLU A 42 -13.87 1.05 -3.54
C GLU A 42 -12.59 1.63 -4.15
N TRP A 43 -12.70 2.82 -4.68
CA TRP A 43 -11.54 3.63 -5.02
C TRP A 43 -11.21 4.56 -3.86
N SER A 44 -9.96 4.51 -3.42
CA SER A 44 -9.44 5.54 -2.50
C SER A 44 -9.42 6.91 -3.20
N GLU A 45 -9.31 7.98 -2.42
CA GLU A 45 -9.19 9.33 -2.96
C GLU A 45 -7.99 9.44 -3.92
N TRP A 46 -6.87 8.86 -3.57
CA TRP A 46 -5.66 8.85 -4.38
C TRP A 46 -5.81 8.03 -5.66
N GLN A 47 -6.51 6.91 -5.62
CA GLN A 47 -6.83 6.15 -6.83
C GLN A 47 -7.72 6.94 -7.79
N LEU A 48 -8.70 7.67 -7.28
CA LEU A 48 -9.54 8.55 -8.11
C LEU A 48 -8.73 9.71 -8.70
N LYS A 49 -7.82 10.32 -7.93
CA LYS A 49 -6.90 11.35 -8.44
C LYS A 49 -6.01 10.80 -9.55
N ASN A 50 -5.50 9.57 -9.42
CA ASN A 50 -4.70 8.91 -10.44
C ASN A 50 -5.48 8.63 -11.74
N LEU A 51 -6.74 8.18 -11.63
CA LEU A 51 -7.60 8.03 -12.82
C LEU A 51 -7.86 9.38 -13.50
N ASN A 52 -8.08 10.44 -12.74
CA ASN A 52 -8.23 11.79 -13.29
C ASN A 52 -6.94 12.30 -13.94
N ALA A 53 -5.78 11.95 -13.39
CA ALA A 53 -4.48 12.31 -13.95
C ALA A 53 -4.29 11.77 -15.38
N ILE A 54 -4.74 10.53 -15.66
CA ILE A 54 -4.74 9.97 -17.00
C ILE A 54 -5.54 10.84 -17.97
N VAL A 55 -6.73 11.31 -17.53
CA VAL A 55 -7.58 12.19 -18.34
C VAL A 55 -6.94 13.55 -18.57
N TRP A 56 -6.29 14.14 -17.55
CA TRP A 56 -5.57 15.41 -17.69
C TRP A 56 -4.41 15.30 -18.68
N LEU A 57 -3.61 14.24 -18.59
CA LEU A 57 -2.51 14.01 -19.52
C LEU A 57 -3.01 13.80 -20.95
N TYR A 58 -4.09 13.03 -21.16
CA TYR A 58 -4.73 12.89 -22.47
C TYR A 58 -5.21 14.25 -23.03
N ARG A 59 -5.67 15.15 -22.17
CA ARG A 59 -6.11 16.50 -22.55
C ARG A 59 -4.98 17.51 -22.71
N GLY A 60 -3.74 17.14 -22.39
CA GLY A 60 -2.60 18.05 -22.37
C GLY A 60 -2.60 19.03 -21.20
N GLU A 61 -3.39 18.76 -20.15
CA GLU A 61 -3.49 19.56 -18.92
C GLU A 61 -2.34 19.19 -17.95
N THR A 62 -1.10 19.29 -18.40
CA THR A 62 0.11 18.84 -17.67
C THR A 62 0.28 19.58 -16.34
N GLU A 63 -0.13 20.84 -16.27
CA GLU A 63 -0.06 21.62 -15.03
C GLU A 63 -0.87 20.99 -13.89
N LYS A 64 -2.04 20.39 -14.19
CA LYS A 64 -2.86 19.70 -13.18
C LYS A 64 -2.20 18.42 -12.70
N TYR A 65 -1.55 17.72 -13.62
CA TYR A 65 -0.78 16.52 -13.28
C TYR A 65 0.40 16.87 -12.36
N GLN A 66 1.16 17.92 -12.70
CA GLN A 66 2.29 18.38 -11.88
C GLN A 66 1.82 18.83 -10.49
N ALA A 67 0.70 19.53 -10.41
CA ALA A 67 0.12 19.91 -9.12
C ALA A 67 -0.26 18.67 -8.26
N LEU A 68 -0.72 17.60 -8.88
CA LEU A 68 -0.96 16.34 -8.18
C LEU A 68 0.35 15.69 -7.69
N LEU A 69 1.43 15.72 -8.47
CA LEU A 69 2.73 15.23 -8.02
C LEU A 69 3.27 16.05 -6.83
N GLU A 70 3.11 17.36 -6.86
CA GLU A 70 3.46 18.24 -5.74
C GLU A 70 2.61 17.93 -4.49
N GLU A 71 1.31 17.67 -4.66
CA GLU A 71 0.42 17.24 -3.57
C GLU A 71 0.88 15.91 -2.95
N TYR A 72 1.28 14.93 -3.78
CA TYR A 72 1.88 13.70 -3.30
C TYR A 72 3.14 13.95 -2.49
N CYS A 73 4.08 14.73 -3.00
CA CYS A 73 5.32 15.04 -2.30
C CYS A 73 5.06 15.68 -0.94
N GLN A 74 4.14 16.64 -0.88
CA GLN A 74 3.81 17.34 0.36
C GLN A 74 3.16 16.39 1.38
N GLU A 75 2.21 15.56 0.95
CA GLU A 75 1.51 14.66 1.85
C GLU A 75 2.44 13.54 2.36
N ILE A 76 3.29 12.97 1.51
CA ILE A 76 4.31 12.00 1.90
C ILE A 76 5.25 12.62 2.94
N GLN A 77 5.73 13.83 2.71
CA GLN A 77 6.60 14.53 3.65
C GLN A 77 5.92 14.70 5.01
N ASN A 78 4.67 15.15 5.02
CA ASN A 78 3.89 15.34 6.24
C ASN A 78 3.72 14.04 7.02
N GLN A 79 3.33 12.96 6.34
CA GLN A 79 3.09 11.66 6.99
C GLN A 79 4.39 11.04 7.51
N VAL A 80 5.48 11.05 6.73
CA VAL A 80 6.77 10.53 7.17
C VAL A 80 7.32 11.35 8.35
N CYS A 81 7.21 12.67 8.32
CA CYS A 81 7.60 13.50 9.48
C CYS A 81 6.80 13.13 10.73
N GLY A 82 5.48 12.98 10.62
CA GLY A 82 4.62 12.56 11.73
C GLY A 82 5.01 11.19 12.30
N ILE A 83 5.29 10.23 11.42
CA ILE A 83 5.77 8.88 11.80
C ILE A 83 7.10 8.97 12.55
N VAL A 84 8.07 9.74 12.03
CA VAL A 84 9.40 9.87 12.65
C VAL A 84 9.33 10.62 13.97
N ASP A 85 8.59 11.71 14.05
CA ASP A 85 8.46 12.51 15.28
C ASP A 85 7.81 11.70 16.40
N PHE A 86 6.82 10.87 16.09
CA PHE A 86 6.26 9.93 17.05
C PHE A 86 7.31 8.94 17.56
N GLN A 87 8.11 8.34 16.67
CA GLN A 87 9.13 7.35 17.04
C GLN A 87 10.26 7.95 17.85
N THR A 88 10.77 9.09 17.47
CA THR A 88 11.88 9.76 18.14
C THR A 88 11.45 10.46 19.42
N GLY A 89 10.23 10.96 19.49
CA GLY A 89 9.69 11.59 20.69
C GLY A 89 9.21 10.58 21.72
N MET A 90 8.38 9.63 21.32
CA MET A 90 7.68 8.74 22.25
C MET A 90 8.44 7.44 22.51
N LEU A 91 8.90 6.75 21.47
CA LEU A 91 9.58 5.46 21.66
C LEU A 91 10.99 5.62 22.23
N ALA A 92 11.73 6.65 21.82
CA ALA A 92 13.07 6.86 22.30
C ALA A 92 13.14 7.34 23.77
N THR A 93 12.12 8.09 24.23
CA THR A 93 12.09 8.69 25.55
C THR A 93 11.23 7.93 26.55
N GLU A 94 10.20 7.23 26.12
CA GLU A 94 9.21 6.58 26.98
C GLU A 94 9.30 5.06 26.98
N LEU A 95 9.86 4.46 25.93
CA LEU A 95 10.12 3.04 25.82
C LEU A 95 11.61 2.77 25.90
N LEU A 96 11.96 1.61 26.38
CA LEU A 96 13.33 1.20 26.56
C LEU A 96 14.09 1.23 25.24
N PRO A 97 15.06 2.15 25.07
CA PRO A 97 15.79 2.27 23.80
C PRO A 97 16.42 0.94 23.35
N GLU A 98 16.86 0.11 24.31
CA GLU A 98 17.48 -1.20 24.06
C GLU A 98 16.62 -2.17 23.23
N PHE A 99 15.28 -1.99 23.19
CA PHE A 99 14.38 -2.82 22.38
C PHE A 99 14.04 -2.21 21.02
N TYR A 100 14.22 -0.91 20.85
CA TYR A 100 13.77 -0.14 19.70
C TYR A 100 14.89 0.63 18.97
N GLU A 101 16.16 0.39 19.31
CA GLU A 101 17.30 1.11 18.71
C GLU A 101 17.35 0.98 17.19
N ASP A 102 17.13 -0.26 16.67
CA ASP A 102 17.09 -0.53 15.24
C ASP A 102 15.93 0.23 14.55
N VAL A 103 14.79 0.26 15.21
CA VAL A 103 13.57 0.95 14.72
C VAL A 103 13.81 2.45 14.61
N ILE A 104 14.45 3.04 15.63
CA ILE A 104 14.77 4.46 15.68
C ILE A 104 15.78 4.81 14.57
N THR A 105 16.77 3.95 14.32
CA THR A 105 17.76 4.15 13.26
C THR A 105 17.11 4.21 11.87
N VAL A 106 16.22 3.28 11.55
CA VAL A 106 15.49 3.27 10.28
C VAL A 106 14.57 4.50 10.13
N ALA A 107 13.96 4.95 11.23
CA ALA A 107 13.16 6.18 11.22
C ALA A 107 14.00 7.41 10.83
N TYR A 108 15.20 7.54 11.39
CA TYR A 108 16.12 8.63 11.00
C TYR A 108 16.60 8.52 9.56
N ASP A 109 16.79 7.32 9.04
CA ASP A 109 17.14 7.11 7.63
C ASP A 109 16.01 7.54 6.70
N ALA A 110 14.75 7.20 7.01
CA ALA A 110 13.59 7.67 6.27
C ALA A 110 13.47 9.20 6.31
N LYS A 111 13.71 9.82 7.48
CA LYS A 111 13.73 11.30 7.61
C LYS A 111 14.77 11.95 6.71
N ARG A 112 15.98 11.40 6.66
CA ARG A 112 17.05 11.92 5.79
C ARG A 112 16.68 11.92 4.31
N MET A 113 15.91 10.93 3.85
CA MET A 113 15.48 10.85 2.46
C MET A 113 14.54 11.99 2.06
N ILE A 114 13.81 12.57 3.01
CA ILE A 114 12.83 13.63 2.77
C ILE A 114 13.27 15.01 3.25
N GLU A 115 14.46 15.15 3.85
CA GLU A 115 14.94 16.44 4.41
C GLU A 115 15.04 17.55 3.37
N ASN A 116 15.38 17.23 2.13
CA ASN A 116 15.48 18.17 1.01
C ASN A 116 14.27 18.14 0.08
N GLY A 117 13.15 17.58 0.52
CA GLY A 117 11.95 17.31 -0.28
C GLY A 117 11.87 15.84 -0.70
N VAL A 118 10.68 15.44 -1.13
CA VAL A 118 10.43 14.08 -1.62
C VAL A 118 10.82 14.01 -3.09
N ASP A 119 11.70 13.07 -3.43
CA ASP A 119 12.05 12.74 -4.80
C ASP A 119 11.27 11.52 -5.27
N LEU A 120 10.33 11.73 -6.20
CA LEU A 120 9.48 10.67 -6.73
C LEU A 120 10.26 9.57 -7.47
N SER A 121 11.46 9.87 -7.97
CA SER A 121 12.32 8.86 -8.61
C SER A 121 12.89 7.84 -7.61
N THR A 122 13.01 8.21 -6.33
CA THR A 122 13.53 7.36 -5.24
C THR A 122 12.45 6.90 -4.26
N ILE A 123 11.19 7.17 -4.57
CA ILE A 123 10.06 6.89 -3.66
C ILE A 123 9.92 5.39 -3.34
N GLY A 124 10.35 4.50 -4.24
CA GLY A 124 10.40 3.06 -4.01
C GLY A 124 11.30 2.67 -2.84
N GLU A 125 12.49 3.28 -2.75
CA GLU A 125 13.42 3.05 -1.63
C GLU A 125 12.83 3.52 -0.29
N LEU A 126 12.10 4.63 -0.29
CA LEU A 126 11.40 5.14 0.90
C LEU A 126 10.30 4.16 1.35
N LYS A 127 9.54 3.61 0.39
CA LYS A 127 8.51 2.59 0.65
C LYS A 127 9.11 1.33 1.27
N ASP A 128 10.23 0.84 0.75
CA ASP A 128 10.92 -0.33 1.27
C ASP A 128 11.41 -0.08 2.71
N LYS A 129 12.00 1.08 2.98
CA LYS A 129 12.43 1.47 4.34
C LYS A 129 11.28 1.52 5.33
N LEU A 130 10.12 2.08 4.95
CA LEU A 130 8.95 2.11 5.83
C LEU A 130 8.33 0.72 6.02
N SER A 131 8.40 -0.15 5.03
CA SER A 131 7.97 -1.54 5.16
C SER A 131 8.87 -2.32 6.13
N ASP A 132 10.18 -2.16 6.02
CA ASP A 132 11.15 -2.72 6.97
C ASP A 132 10.95 -2.17 8.39
N PHE A 133 10.69 -0.88 8.49
CA PHE A 133 10.39 -0.22 9.75
C PHE A 133 9.18 -0.86 10.45
N LEU A 134 8.08 -1.08 9.75
CA LEU A 134 6.89 -1.73 10.28
C LEU A 134 7.18 -3.15 10.78
N ARG A 135 7.96 -3.92 10.01
CA ARG A 135 8.40 -5.26 10.38
C ARG A 135 9.27 -5.26 11.64
N MET A 136 10.24 -4.35 11.73
CA MET A 136 11.13 -4.20 12.88
C MET A 136 10.37 -3.78 14.13
N GLN A 137 9.43 -2.84 14.01
CA GLN A 137 8.58 -2.40 15.12
C GLN A 137 7.76 -3.56 15.69
N LYS A 138 7.16 -4.38 14.83
CA LYS A 138 6.41 -5.56 15.26
C LYS A 138 7.30 -6.56 16.01
N ALA A 139 8.50 -6.84 15.47
CA ALA A 139 9.46 -7.73 16.11
C ALA A 139 9.96 -7.19 17.47
N ALA A 140 10.20 -5.87 17.57
CA ALA A 140 10.61 -5.22 18.82
C ALA A 140 9.49 -5.32 19.89
N SER A 141 8.24 -5.14 19.48
CA SER A 141 7.08 -5.25 20.39
C SER A 141 6.92 -6.66 20.94
N VAL A 142 7.14 -7.69 20.11
CA VAL A 142 7.11 -9.10 20.57
C VAL A 142 8.23 -9.35 21.57
N ARG A 143 9.48 -8.98 21.25
CA ARG A 143 10.62 -9.14 22.18
C ARG A 143 10.39 -8.43 23.52
N PHE A 144 9.77 -7.26 23.48
CA PHE A 144 9.45 -6.52 24.70
C PHE A 144 8.34 -7.20 25.52
N ALA A 145 7.30 -7.73 24.87
CA ALA A 145 6.24 -8.49 25.53
C ALA A 145 6.79 -9.75 26.22
N ASP A 146 7.62 -10.54 25.53
CA ASP A 146 8.28 -11.72 26.08
C ASP A 146 9.14 -11.39 27.28
N TYR A 147 9.93 -10.30 27.20
CA TYR A 147 10.75 -9.82 28.31
C TYR A 147 9.91 -9.48 29.55
N LEU A 148 8.72 -8.90 29.37
CA LEU A 148 7.82 -8.56 30.47
C LEU A 148 7.21 -9.81 31.13
N GLU A 149 6.99 -10.88 30.37
CA GLU A 149 6.44 -12.14 30.89
C GLU A 149 7.47 -12.98 31.68
N GLU A 150 8.75 -12.84 31.42
CA GLU A 150 9.81 -13.57 32.10
C GLU A 150 9.93 -13.28 33.62
N ASN A 151 9.15 -12.38 34.18
CA ASN A 151 9.15 -11.95 35.56
C ASN A 151 10.51 -11.49 36.15
N LYS A 152 11.52 -11.29 35.29
CA LYS A 152 12.88 -10.86 35.64
C LYS A 152 13.17 -9.43 35.23
N LEU A 153 12.17 -8.56 35.37
CA LEU A 153 12.29 -7.15 34.99
C LEU A 153 13.53 -6.53 35.65
N LYS A 154 14.41 -5.93 34.83
CA LYS A 154 15.52 -5.10 35.31
C LYS A 154 14.97 -3.92 36.13
N GLN A 155 15.74 -3.41 37.10
CA GLN A 155 15.27 -2.36 38.02
C GLN A 155 14.90 -1.07 37.27
N ASN A 156 15.66 -0.68 36.26
CA ASN A 156 15.36 0.49 35.43
C ASN A 156 13.99 0.41 34.76
N VAL A 157 13.60 -0.79 34.28
CA VAL A 157 12.28 -1.03 33.68
C VAL A 157 11.16 -0.92 34.71
N LYS A 158 11.38 -1.48 35.88
CA LYS A 158 10.42 -1.35 37.00
C LYS A 158 10.23 0.11 37.43
N ASP A 159 11.31 0.86 37.49
CA ASP A 159 11.29 2.28 37.85
C ASP A 159 10.60 3.11 36.75
N LEU A 160 10.83 2.82 35.48
CA LEU A 160 10.15 3.45 34.34
C LEU A 160 8.63 3.19 34.40
N ILE A 161 8.22 1.94 34.55
CA ILE A 161 6.79 1.59 34.66
C ILE A 161 6.17 2.23 35.90
N ALA A 162 6.89 2.22 37.01
CA ALA A 162 6.41 2.83 38.27
C ALA A 162 6.24 4.35 38.14
N SER A 163 7.11 5.03 37.38
CA SER A 163 7.01 6.48 37.15
C SER A 163 5.81 6.85 36.25
N ARG A 164 5.42 5.98 35.31
CA ARG A 164 4.37 6.23 34.30
C ARG A 164 3.00 5.70 34.73
N ALA A 165 2.94 4.52 35.31
CA ALA A 165 1.69 3.82 35.60
C ALA A 165 1.46 3.52 37.11
N GLY A 166 2.46 3.76 37.95
CA GLY A 166 2.45 3.39 39.38
C GLY A 166 2.93 1.95 39.62
N LYS A 167 3.03 1.58 40.90
CA LYS A 167 3.61 0.30 41.32
C LYS A 167 2.58 -0.83 41.35
N GLY A 168 3.01 -2.03 41.02
CA GLY A 168 2.26 -3.28 41.13
C GLY A 168 1.92 -3.98 39.84
N PRO A 169 1.64 -5.32 39.85
CA PRO A 169 1.44 -6.13 38.65
C PRO A 169 0.27 -5.67 37.76
N ALA A 170 -0.80 -5.14 38.36
CA ALA A 170 -1.95 -4.62 37.63
C ALA A 170 -1.57 -3.37 36.81
N ARG A 171 -0.64 -2.56 37.30
CA ARG A 171 -0.15 -1.36 36.62
C ARG A 171 0.80 -1.70 35.50
N VAL A 172 1.61 -2.73 35.61
CA VAL A 172 2.44 -3.26 34.52
C VAL A 172 1.55 -3.71 33.35
N ARG A 173 0.53 -4.51 33.63
CA ARG A 173 -0.41 -4.98 32.61
C ARG A 173 -1.17 -3.83 31.94
N TRP A 174 -1.58 -2.83 32.71
CA TRP A 174 -2.21 -1.64 32.15
C TRP A 174 -1.26 -0.87 31.23
N TYR A 175 -0.03 -0.64 31.67
CA TYR A 175 0.99 0.05 30.88
C TYR A 175 1.27 -0.66 29.54
N VAL A 176 1.42 -1.99 29.55
CA VAL A 176 1.63 -2.78 28.34
C VAL A 176 0.45 -2.67 27.39
N LYS A 177 -0.79 -2.69 27.91
CA LYS A 177 -1.99 -2.53 27.10
C LYS A 177 -2.05 -1.16 26.41
N GLU A 178 -1.79 -0.09 27.15
CA GLU A 178 -1.75 1.27 26.60
C GLU A 178 -0.63 1.41 25.55
N LEU A 179 0.54 0.85 25.83
CA LEU A 179 1.65 0.85 24.90
C LEU A 179 1.31 0.14 23.58
N ASN A 180 0.72 -1.07 23.66
CA ASN A 180 0.32 -1.81 22.49
C ASN A 180 -0.73 -1.04 21.67
N ALA A 181 -1.72 -0.40 22.31
CA ALA A 181 -2.71 0.41 21.62
C ALA A 181 -2.07 1.58 20.87
N VAL A 182 -1.07 2.23 21.45
CA VAL A 182 -0.31 3.31 20.82
C VAL A 182 0.51 2.80 19.63
N ILE A 183 1.16 1.64 19.78
CA ILE A 183 1.93 1.00 18.68
C ILE A 183 1.01 0.59 17.54
N GLU A 184 -0.18 0.05 17.82
CA GLU A 184 -1.17 -0.30 16.81
C GLU A 184 -1.66 0.93 16.03
N THR A 185 -1.98 2.03 16.73
CA THR A 185 -2.36 3.29 16.08
C THR A 185 -1.27 3.81 15.16
N HIS A 186 -0.03 3.72 15.61
CA HIS A 186 1.11 4.14 14.81
C HIS A 186 1.36 3.21 13.61
N ALA A 187 1.18 1.91 13.77
CA ALA A 187 1.25 0.95 12.66
C ALA A 187 0.20 1.27 11.58
N SER A 188 -1.00 1.70 11.97
CA SER A 188 -2.03 2.15 11.02
C SER A 188 -1.56 3.37 10.22
N ALA A 189 -0.95 4.36 10.86
CA ALA A 189 -0.39 5.53 10.16
C ALA A 189 0.72 5.15 9.17
N ILE A 190 1.55 4.16 9.51
CA ILE A 190 2.57 3.65 8.58
C ILE A 190 1.90 2.95 7.38
N HIS A 191 0.84 2.16 7.60
CA HIS A 191 0.10 1.51 6.51
C HIS A 191 -0.55 2.54 5.58
N GLU A 192 -1.14 3.60 6.11
CA GLU A 192 -1.70 4.70 5.30
C GLU A 192 -0.61 5.39 4.46
N CYS A 193 0.56 5.63 5.05
CA CYS A 193 1.71 6.18 4.33
C CYS A 193 2.23 5.23 3.22
N LEU A 194 2.30 3.92 3.49
CA LEU A 194 2.69 2.92 2.50
C LEU A 194 1.71 2.83 1.33
N GLU A 195 0.41 2.99 1.59
CA GLU A 195 -0.60 3.06 0.54
C GLU A 195 -0.42 4.33 -0.30
N LEU A 196 -0.24 5.49 0.32
CA LEU A 196 0.05 6.75 -0.37
C LEU A 196 1.28 6.63 -1.28
N LEU A 197 2.39 6.09 -0.76
CA LEU A 197 3.62 5.83 -1.53
C LEU A 197 3.36 4.89 -2.71
N SER A 198 2.54 3.86 -2.50
CA SER A 198 2.18 2.91 -3.56
C SER A 198 1.41 3.58 -4.69
N GLN A 199 0.48 4.48 -4.36
CA GLN A 199 -0.31 5.21 -5.35
C GLN A 199 0.54 6.26 -6.11
N ALA A 200 1.44 6.95 -5.42
CA ALA A 200 2.38 7.88 -6.04
C ALA A 200 3.35 7.16 -6.99
N LEU A 201 3.93 6.05 -6.53
CA LEU A 201 4.83 5.21 -7.33
C LEU A 201 4.13 4.68 -8.59
N TRP A 202 2.92 4.12 -8.43
CA TRP A 202 2.12 3.61 -9.54
C TRP A 202 1.88 4.67 -10.62
N LEU A 203 1.59 5.91 -10.23
CA LEU A 203 1.35 7.01 -11.17
C LEU A 203 2.65 7.45 -11.86
N TYR A 204 3.71 7.64 -11.06
CA TYR A 204 5.00 8.15 -11.56
C TYR A 204 5.70 7.15 -12.47
N GLU A 205 5.68 5.84 -12.16
CA GLU A 205 6.24 4.79 -13.02
C GLU A 205 5.58 4.72 -14.40
N LYS A 206 4.29 5.07 -14.49
CA LYS A 206 3.54 5.00 -15.75
C LYS A 206 3.67 6.26 -16.60
N PHE A 207 3.74 7.43 -15.99
CA PHE A 207 3.65 8.70 -16.71
C PHE A 207 4.80 9.68 -16.43
N GLY A 208 5.73 9.32 -15.54
CA GLY A 208 6.91 10.13 -15.21
C GLY A 208 6.56 11.57 -14.87
N GLU A 209 7.24 12.49 -15.52
CA GLU A 209 7.05 13.95 -15.35
C GLU A 209 5.77 14.50 -16.03
N GLY A 210 4.91 13.64 -16.58
CA GLY A 210 3.61 14.07 -17.11
C GLY A 210 3.47 13.98 -18.62
N THR A 211 3.93 12.90 -19.21
CA THR A 211 3.69 12.61 -20.64
C THR A 211 2.65 11.49 -20.75
N TYR A 212 1.56 11.77 -21.50
CA TYR A 212 0.58 10.73 -21.79
C TYR A 212 1.21 9.65 -22.68
N GLN A 213 0.96 8.41 -22.34
CA GLN A 213 1.23 7.24 -23.15
C GLN A 213 0.17 6.16 -22.94
N ASP A 214 -0.05 5.34 -23.96
CA ASP A 214 -0.90 4.18 -23.85
C ASP A 214 -0.26 3.14 -22.92
N ILE A 215 -1.03 2.67 -21.94
CA ILE A 215 -0.56 1.66 -20.98
C ILE A 215 -1.37 0.38 -21.19
N PRO A 216 -0.76 -0.73 -21.62
CA PRO A 216 -1.45 -2.00 -21.80
C PRO A 216 -2.19 -2.44 -20.53
N GLY A 217 -3.46 -2.82 -20.69
CA GLY A 217 -4.32 -3.23 -19.60
C GLY A 217 -4.90 -2.10 -18.75
N LEU A 218 -4.53 -0.82 -19.00
CA LEU A 218 -5.01 0.32 -18.23
C LEU A 218 -5.69 1.39 -19.10
N CYS A 219 -4.97 1.99 -20.05
CA CYS A 219 -5.52 3.07 -20.86
C CYS A 219 -4.99 3.03 -22.28
N LYS A 220 -5.86 3.42 -23.24
CA LYS A 220 -5.51 3.52 -24.66
C LYS A 220 -6.37 4.55 -25.35
N VAL A 221 -5.73 5.29 -26.27
CA VAL A 221 -6.44 6.16 -27.21
C VAL A 221 -6.78 5.38 -28.48
N ALA A 222 -8.02 5.44 -28.90
CA ALA A 222 -8.48 4.86 -30.15
C ALA A 222 -9.12 5.92 -31.06
N TYR A 223 -8.97 5.75 -32.37
CA TYR A 223 -9.63 6.58 -33.37
C TYR A 223 -11.09 6.16 -33.56
N THR A 224 -11.96 7.08 -33.95
CA THR A 224 -13.37 6.76 -34.20
C THR A 224 -13.55 5.91 -35.46
N THR A 225 -12.84 6.24 -36.53
CA THR A 225 -12.95 5.61 -37.85
C THR A 225 -11.57 5.28 -38.46
N LYS A 226 -11.56 4.46 -39.51
CA LYS A 226 -10.37 4.19 -40.32
C LYS A 226 -9.81 5.45 -40.95
N ASP A 227 -10.68 6.32 -41.46
CA ASP A 227 -10.26 7.57 -42.08
C ASP A 227 -9.56 8.51 -41.12
N ALA A 228 -9.99 8.52 -39.86
CA ALA A 228 -9.32 9.27 -38.80
C ALA A 228 -7.96 8.68 -38.39
N GLN A 229 -7.79 7.36 -38.53
CA GLN A 229 -6.54 6.63 -38.22
C GLN A 229 -5.50 6.64 -39.33
N ARG A 230 -5.84 7.01 -40.58
CA ARG A 230 -5.04 6.75 -41.79
C ARG A 230 -3.54 7.04 -41.70
N ASP A 231 -3.12 8.00 -40.91
CA ASP A 231 -1.73 8.42 -40.73
C ASP A 231 -1.02 7.70 -39.56
N ASP A 232 -1.74 6.87 -38.78
CA ASP A 232 -1.23 6.12 -37.64
C ASP A 232 -1.41 4.61 -37.87
N LYS A 233 -0.32 3.96 -38.28
CA LYS A 233 -0.32 2.52 -38.64
C LYS A 233 -0.45 1.61 -37.40
N ASP A 234 -0.02 2.10 -36.23
CA ASP A 234 -0.02 1.36 -35.00
C ASP A 234 -1.28 1.69 -34.14
N GLY A 235 -2.08 2.64 -34.63
CA GLY A 235 -3.33 3.03 -34.02
C GLY A 235 -4.38 1.92 -34.09
N ILE A 236 -5.42 2.07 -33.28
CA ILE A 236 -6.60 1.22 -33.27
C ILE A 236 -7.84 2.09 -33.49
N ASN A 237 -8.85 1.58 -34.18
CA ASN A 237 -10.08 2.32 -34.39
C ASN A 237 -11.34 1.56 -33.94
N ILE A 238 -12.37 2.32 -33.60
CA ILE A 238 -13.64 1.82 -33.06
C ILE A 238 -14.46 1.14 -34.15
N GLU A 239 -14.37 1.63 -35.39
CA GLU A 239 -15.08 1.06 -36.51
C GLU A 239 -14.68 -0.41 -36.79
N GLU A 240 -13.38 -0.74 -36.75
CA GLU A 240 -12.88 -2.12 -36.91
C GLU A 240 -13.25 -3.04 -35.77
N LYS A 241 -13.49 -2.47 -34.58
CA LYS A 241 -13.97 -3.21 -33.40
C LYS A 241 -15.49 -3.34 -33.37
N GLY A 242 -16.18 -3.10 -34.50
CA GLY A 242 -17.63 -3.22 -34.60
C GLY A 242 -18.39 -2.23 -33.73
N TRP A 243 -17.85 -1.03 -33.54
CA TRP A 243 -18.41 0.05 -32.71
C TRP A 243 -18.58 -0.32 -31.22
N SER A 244 -17.81 -1.30 -30.75
CA SER A 244 -17.77 -1.63 -29.34
C SER A 244 -17.19 -0.46 -28.55
N LEU A 245 -17.77 -0.13 -27.38
CA LEU A 245 -17.26 0.87 -26.43
C LEU A 245 -16.78 0.22 -25.11
N THR A 246 -16.48 -1.07 -25.14
CA THR A 246 -15.95 -1.80 -23.97
C THR A 246 -14.45 -1.56 -23.86
N PRO A 247 -13.93 -0.93 -22.80
CA PRO A 247 -12.51 -0.56 -22.67
C PRO A 247 -11.54 -1.73 -22.87
N GLY A 248 -11.84 -2.91 -22.35
CA GLY A 248 -11.01 -4.10 -22.49
C GLY A 248 -10.76 -4.57 -23.92
N ALA A 249 -11.56 -4.12 -24.91
CA ALA A 249 -11.34 -4.40 -26.33
C ALA A 249 -10.17 -3.57 -26.92
N TYR A 250 -9.76 -2.50 -26.26
CA TYR A 250 -8.79 -1.51 -26.71
C TYR A 250 -7.49 -1.55 -25.90
N VAL A 251 -7.58 -1.62 -24.57
CA VAL A 251 -6.40 -1.51 -23.69
C VAL A 251 -5.51 -2.76 -23.71
N GLY A 252 -6.03 -3.89 -24.22
CA GLY A 252 -5.31 -5.16 -24.22
C GLY A 252 -5.21 -5.78 -22.82
N VAL A 253 -4.20 -6.62 -22.65
CA VAL A 253 -3.90 -7.29 -21.37
C VAL A 253 -2.63 -6.67 -20.81
N ALA A 254 -2.64 -6.35 -19.52
CA ALA A 254 -1.42 -5.92 -18.83
C ALA A 254 -0.34 -7.00 -18.99
N PRO A 255 0.92 -6.64 -19.25
CA PRO A 255 2.01 -7.59 -19.17
C PRO A 255 2.00 -8.26 -17.80
N VAL A 256 2.09 -9.58 -17.78
CA VAL A 256 2.32 -10.31 -16.52
C VAL A 256 3.77 -9.99 -16.14
N GLU A 257 3.95 -9.27 -15.03
CA GLU A 257 5.27 -9.12 -14.45
C GLU A 257 5.73 -10.52 -14.04
N ASP A 258 6.82 -10.97 -14.65
CA ASP A 258 7.49 -12.18 -14.19
C ASP A 258 8.15 -11.82 -12.87
N ASP A 259 7.58 -12.26 -11.77
CA ASP A 259 8.10 -12.03 -10.41
C ASP A 259 9.44 -12.76 -10.18
N GLY A 260 9.97 -13.43 -11.22
CA GLY A 260 11.24 -14.17 -11.17
C GLY A 260 11.21 -15.36 -10.20
N VAL A 261 10.05 -15.64 -9.63
CA VAL A 261 9.87 -16.76 -8.69
C VAL A 261 9.57 -18.02 -9.50
N ASP A 262 10.44 -19.02 -9.43
CA ASP A 262 10.15 -20.34 -9.98
C ASP A 262 8.88 -20.89 -9.32
N PHE A 263 7.85 -21.11 -10.13
CA PHE A 263 6.56 -21.65 -9.68
C PHE A 263 6.74 -22.93 -8.86
N HIS A 264 7.65 -23.81 -9.26
CA HIS A 264 7.91 -25.07 -8.56
C HIS A 264 8.57 -24.84 -7.20
N GLN A 265 9.50 -23.89 -7.12
CA GLN A 265 10.13 -23.51 -5.87
C GLN A 265 9.10 -22.89 -4.92
N ARG A 266 8.28 -21.95 -5.41
CA ARG A 266 7.23 -21.33 -4.61
C ARG A 266 6.18 -22.30 -4.11
N MET A 267 5.78 -23.26 -4.94
CA MET A 267 4.86 -24.33 -4.55
C MET A 267 5.46 -25.26 -3.49
N ALA A 268 6.77 -25.54 -3.57
CA ALA A 268 7.46 -26.32 -2.55
C ALA A 268 7.51 -25.59 -1.20
N GLU A 269 7.80 -24.28 -1.21
CA GLU A 269 7.77 -23.42 0.00
C GLU A 269 6.39 -23.40 0.64
N ILE A 270 5.34 -23.14 -0.15
CA ILE A 270 3.94 -23.13 0.34
C ILE A 270 3.56 -24.52 0.91
N HIS A 271 3.98 -25.58 0.25
CA HIS A 271 3.70 -26.94 0.75
C HIS A 271 4.40 -27.22 2.08
N ALA A 272 5.65 -26.78 2.24
CA ALA A 272 6.39 -26.91 3.50
C ALA A 272 5.72 -26.11 4.63
N GLU A 273 5.29 -24.87 4.35
CA GLU A 273 4.56 -24.03 5.30
C GLU A 273 3.21 -24.65 5.72
N LEU A 274 2.47 -25.24 4.77
CA LEU A 274 1.23 -25.97 5.06
C LEU A 274 1.45 -27.16 5.99
N LEU A 275 2.52 -27.93 5.78
CA LEU A 275 2.85 -29.05 6.66
C LEU A 275 3.22 -28.60 8.07
N GLU A 276 3.94 -27.50 8.19
CA GLU A 276 4.28 -26.89 9.48
C GLU A 276 3.04 -26.40 10.23
N LEU A 277 2.16 -25.65 9.55
CA LEU A 277 0.88 -25.20 10.10
C LEU A 277 -0.03 -26.36 10.51
N GLN A 278 -0.04 -27.45 9.74
CA GLN A 278 -0.78 -28.67 10.09
C GLN A 278 -0.24 -29.33 11.36
N ALA A 279 1.09 -29.37 11.53
CA ALA A 279 1.70 -29.91 12.74
C ALA A 279 1.35 -29.04 13.97
N GLN A 280 1.46 -27.71 13.86
CA GLN A 280 1.06 -26.78 14.93
C GLN A 280 -0.43 -26.91 15.28
N SER A 281 -1.30 -27.09 14.30
CA SER A 281 -2.74 -27.32 14.51
C SER A 281 -3.00 -28.61 15.28
N ASN A 282 -2.29 -29.67 14.98
CA ASN A 282 -2.42 -30.95 15.67
C ASN A 282 -1.96 -30.87 17.12
N ASP A 283 -0.83 -30.24 17.40
CA ASP A 283 -0.31 -30.03 18.77
C ASP A 283 -1.28 -29.17 19.61
N LEU A 284 -1.88 -28.16 18.98
CA LEU A 284 -2.88 -27.32 19.65
C LEU A 284 -4.14 -28.12 19.99
N MET A 285 -4.60 -28.96 19.05
CA MET A 285 -5.75 -29.87 19.27
C MET A 285 -5.49 -30.89 20.40
N GLU A 286 -4.28 -31.46 20.48
CA GLU A 286 -3.88 -32.32 21.59
C GLU A 286 -3.89 -31.60 22.92
N THR A 287 -3.40 -30.37 22.94
CA THR A 287 -3.38 -29.51 24.13
C THR A 287 -4.80 -29.18 24.58
N ILE A 288 -5.69 -28.80 23.66
CA ILE A 288 -7.11 -28.54 23.96
C ILE A 288 -7.78 -29.82 24.50
N SER A 289 -7.55 -30.97 23.85
CA SER A 289 -8.13 -32.24 24.29
C SER A 289 -7.65 -32.66 25.68
N ARG A 290 -6.38 -32.41 26.00
CA ARG A 290 -5.84 -32.63 27.35
C ARG A 290 -6.49 -31.72 28.38
N ASN A 291 -6.60 -30.44 28.09
CA ASN A 291 -7.21 -29.45 28.99
C ASN A 291 -8.70 -29.75 29.22
N MET A 292 -9.44 -30.20 28.19
CA MET A 292 -10.84 -30.61 28.34
C MET A 292 -10.98 -31.81 29.27
N LYS A 293 -10.12 -32.84 29.13
CA LYS A 293 -10.10 -33.99 30.05
C LYS A 293 -9.79 -33.60 31.50
N GLU A 294 -8.87 -32.64 31.70
CA GLU A 294 -8.56 -32.12 33.05
C GLU A 294 -9.72 -31.35 33.67
N MET A 295 -10.55 -30.71 32.83
CA MET A 295 -11.78 -30.05 33.29
C MET A 295 -12.97 -30.99 33.45
N GLY A 296 -12.84 -32.30 33.18
CA GLY A 296 -13.89 -33.29 33.33
C GLY A 296 -14.94 -33.29 32.23
N ILE A 297 -14.59 -32.79 31.06
CA ILE A 297 -15.42 -32.77 29.82
C ILE A 297 -14.95 -33.85 28.87
#